data_920a137f2e6cf08f11445d45bc5abdc2
#
_entry.id   920a137f2e6cf08f11445d45bc5abdc2
#
_cell.length_a   1.000
_cell.length_b   1.000
_cell.length_c   1.000
_cell.angle_alpha   90.00
_cell.angle_beta   90.00
_cell.angle_gamma   90.00
#
_symmetry.space_group_name_H-M   'P 1'
#
loop_
_entity.id
_entity.type
_entity.pdbx_description
1 polymer ?
#
loop_
_entity_poly.entity_id
_entity_poly.type
_entity_poly.pdbx_seq_one_letter_code
_entity_poly.pdbx_strand_id
1 'polypeptide(L)'
;GKIKCRGNTPSTRKYPGIIFQMEREPGNQILEVKGLRATTDDGTVLFNDVNFTVEKGDKIVFLSRDPRAMTAFFEIINGNRKAQGGDYKWGVTITTAYLPLDNTRFFESDLNLVDWLSQFGEGNEVTSRASSEECCSREKR
;
A
#
# COMPACT_ATOMS: atom_id res chain seq x y z
N GLY A 1 -6.37 -42.37 3.27
CA GLY A 1 -7.59 -41.60 3.41
C GLY A 1 -7.52 -40.40 2.50
N LYS A 2 -8.40 -40.27 1.49
CA LYS A 2 -8.48 -39.07 0.63
C LYS A 2 -9.12 -37.94 1.43
N ILE A 3 -8.38 -36.87 1.66
CA ILE A 3 -8.90 -35.62 2.24
C ILE A 3 -9.82 -34.98 1.19
N LYS A 4 -11.13 -35.01 1.46
CA LYS A 4 -12.14 -34.37 0.63
C LYS A 4 -12.15 -32.87 0.99
N CYS A 5 -11.56 -32.02 0.16
CA CYS A 5 -11.69 -30.58 0.33
C CYS A 5 -13.19 -30.22 0.21
N ARG A 6 -13.78 -29.71 1.28
CA ARG A 6 -15.12 -29.10 1.22
C ARG A 6 -14.99 -27.85 0.34
N GLY A 7 -15.69 -27.86 -0.79
CA GLY A 7 -15.81 -26.67 -1.62
C GLY A 7 -16.39 -25.51 -0.79
N ASN A 8 -15.67 -24.40 -0.68
CA ASN A 8 -16.19 -23.19 -0.07
C ASN A 8 -17.41 -22.72 -0.87
N THR A 9 -18.53 -22.59 -0.19
CA THR A 9 -19.70 -21.94 -0.79
C THR A 9 -19.29 -20.51 -1.18
N PRO A 10 -19.48 -20.10 -2.45
CA PRO A 10 -19.11 -18.76 -2.85
C PRO A 10 -19.87 -17.74 -2.01
N SER A 11 -19.14 -16.76 -1.46
CA SER A 11 -19.72 -15.67 -0.68
C SER A 11 -20.74 -14.91 -1.52
N THR A 12 -21.90 -14.61 -0.95
CA THR A 12 -22.91 -13.74 -1.56
C THR A 12 -22.40 -12.28 -1.67
N ARG A 13 -21.40 -11.90 -0.88
CA ARG A 13 -20.71 -10.62 -0.96
C ARG A 13 -19.56 -10.73 -1.96
N LYS A 14 -19.80 -10.27 -3.18
CA LYS A 14 -18.81 -10.34 -4.26
C LYS A 14 -17.74 -9.26 -4.18
N TYR A 15 -17.99 -8.17 -3.45
CA TYR A 15 -17.10 -7.01 -3.38
C TYR A 15 -16.95 -6.54 -1.94
N PRO A 16 -15.75 -6.13 -1.50
CA PRO A 16 -15.61 -5.36 -0.27
C PRO A 16 -16.36 -4.03 -0.47
N GLY A 17 -17.16 -3.64 0.51
CA GLY A 17 -17.93 -2.38 0.47
C GLY A 17 -17.09 -1.12 0.67
N ILE A 18 -15.79 -1.18 0.37
CA ILE A 18 -14.85 -0.07 0.52
C ILE A 18 -14.87 0.75 -0.77
N ILE A 19 -15.34 1.98 -0.67
CA ILE A 19 -15.35 2.96 -1.76
C ILE A 19 -14.34 4.04 -1.40
N PHE A 20 -13.26 4.13 -2.18
CA PHE A 20 -12.30 5.22 -2.03
C PHE A 20 -12.87 6.48 -2.69
N GLN A 21 -13.04 7.52 -1.88
CA GLN A 21 -13.45 8.84 -2.37
C GLN A 21 -12.21 9.75 -2.40
N MET A 22 -12.02 10.42 -3.52
CA MET A 22 -10.96 11.41 -3.65
C MET A 22 -11.43 12.73 -3.04
N GLU A 23 -10.65 13.31 -2.16
CA GLU A 23 -10.89 14.65 -1.63
C GLU A 23 -10.72 15.72 -2.71
N ARG A 24 -9.82 15.46 -3.66
CA ARG A 24 -9.50 16.37 -4.74
C ARG A 24 -9.24 15.61 -6.03
N GLU A 25 -9.70 16.14 -7.14
CA GLU A 25 -9.43 15.57 -8.45
C GLU A 25 -7.95 15.71 -8.83
N PRO A 26 -7.24 14.59 -9.12
CA PRO A 26 -5.83 14.63 -9.50
C PRO A 26 -5.65 15.25 -10.89
N GLY A 27 -4.51 15.91 -11.10
CA GLY A 27 -4.07 16.33 -12.43
C GLY A 27 -3.75 15.13 -13.34
N ASN A 28 -3.49 15.38 -14.62
CA ASN A 28 -3.22 14.31 -15.59
C ASN A 28 -1.89 13.61 -15.30
N GLN A 29 -0.85 14.35 -14.94
CA GLN A 29 0.46 13.81 -14.58
C GLN A 29 0.52 13.52 -13.10
N ILE A 30 0.65 12.25 -12.75
CA ILE A 30 0.67 11.77 -11.37
C ILE A 30 2.09 11.73 -10.83
N LEU A 31 3.00 11.04 -11.53
CA LEU A 31 4.38 10.84 -11.11
C LEU A 31 5.30 10.83 -12.34
N GLU A 32 6.41 11.52 -12.26
CA GLU A 32 7.50 11.46 -13.21
C GLU A 32 8.76 10.97 -12.49
N VAL A 33 9.43 9.96 -13.05
CA VAL A 33 10.67 9.38 -12.52
C VAL A 33 11.72 9.43 -13.61
N LYS A 34 12.91 9.97 -13.31
CA LYS A 34 14.01 10.15 -14.25
C LYS A 34 15.33 9.66 -13.67
N GLY A 35 15.92 8.67 -14.31
CA GLY A 35 17.26 8.17 -14.00
C GLY A 35 17.40 7.64 -12.58
N LEU A 36 16.30 7.17 -11.95
CA LEU A 36 16.32 6.79 -10.55
C LEU A 36 17.23 5.59 -10.33
N ARG A 37 18.10 5.70 -9.29
CA ARG A 37 19.06 4.69 -8.90
C ARG A 37 19.00 4.44 -7.40
N ALA A 38 19.13 3.17 -7.02
CA ALA A 38 19.33 2.78 -5.63
C ALA A 38 20.31 1.63 -5.50
N THR A 39 21.12 1.71 -4.44
CA THR A 39 22.01 0.63 -4.00
C THR A 39 21.71 0.30 -2.54
N THR A 40 22.09 -0.89 -2.11
CA THR A 40 22.15 -1.23 -0.68
C THR A 40 23.37 -0.58 -0.03
N ASP A 41 23.42 -0.61 1.29
CA ASP A 41 24.57 -0.12 2.07
C ASP A 41 25.85 -0.93 1.75
N ASP A 42 25.70 -2.19 1.34
CA ASP A 42 26.79 -3.08 0.88
C ASP A 42 27.29 -2.75 -0.55
N GLY A 43 26.73 -1.73 -1.20
CA GLY A 43 27.07 -1.34 -2.57
C GLY A 43 26.41 -2.18 -3.67
N THR A 44 25.53 -3.12 -3.32
CA THR A 44 24.79 -3.91 -4.32
C THR A 44 23.75 -3.03 -5.02
N VAL A 45 23.77 -3.00 -6.34
CA VAL A 45 22.80 -2.22 -7.13
C VAL A 45 21.43 -2.90 -7.09
N LEU A 46 20.43 -2.22 -6.56
CA LEU A 46 19.04 -2.68 -6.51
C LEU A 46 18.34 -2.40 -7.84
N PHE A 47 18.49 -1.20 -8.35
CA PHE A 47 18.04 -0.77 -9.67
C PHE A 47 18.87 0.42 -10.14
N ASN A 48 18.90 0.60 -11.45
CA ASN A 48 19.67 1.66 -12.09
C ASN A 48 18.90 2.20 -13.28
N ASP A 49 18.91 3.52 -13.43
CA ASP A 49 18.34 4.25 -14.57
C ASP A 49 16.86 3.93 -14.84
N VAL A 50 16.06 3.99 -13.79
CA VAL A 50 14.61 3.80 -13.90
C VAL A 50 13.95 5.09 -14.38
N ASN A 51 13.25 5.01 -15.53
CA ASN A 51 12.58 6.13 -16.18
C ASN A 51 11.17 5.75 -16.56
N PHE A 52 10.17 6.47 -16.07
CA PHE A 52 8.76 6.32 -16.49
C PHE A 52 7.93 7.50 -16.02
N THR A 53 6.75 7.63 -16.60
CA THR A 53 5.73 8.61 -16.20
C THR A 53 4.44 7.86 -15.90
N VAL A 54 3.72 8.31 -14.88
CA VAL A 54 2.40 7.79 -14.50
C VAL A 54 1.36 8.85 -14.77
N GLU A 55 0.32 8.48 -15.48
CA GLU A 55 -0.81 9.33 -15.80
C GLU A 55 -2.06 8.97 -14.96
N LYS A 56 -3.05 9.84 -15.01
CA LYS A 56 -4.32 9.63 -14.30
C LYS A 56 -5.01 8.37 -14.79
N GLY A 57 -5.32 7.48 -13.87
CA GLY A 57 -6.02 6.21 -14.14
C GLY A 57 -5.09 5.02 -14.40
N ASP A 58 -3.78 5.24 -14.48
CA ASP A 58 -2.84 4.14 -14.66
C ASP A 58 -2.85 3.17 -13.48
N LYS A 59 -2.72 1.89 -13.82
CA LYS A 59 -2.51 0.79 -12.87
C LYS A 59 -1.23 0.07 -13.26
N ILE A 60 -0.19 0.27 -12.45
CA ILE A 60 1.16 -0.20 -12.75
C ILE A 60 1.52 -1.33 -11.80
N VAL A 61 2.07 -2.40 -12.35
CA VAL A 61 2.64 -3.52 -11.60
C VAL A 61 4.14 -3.51 -11.80
N PHE A 62 4.88 -3.43 -10.69
CA PHE A 62 6.32 -3.54 -10.70
C PHE A 62 6.72 -4.98 -10.38
N LEU A 63 7.63 -5.54 -11.16
CA LEU A 63 8.17 -6.88 -10.97
C LEU A 63 9.67 -6.80 -10.74
N SER A 64 10.16 -7.44 -9.71
CA SER A 64 11.59 -7.56 -9.43
C SER A 64 11.92 -8.96 -8.93
N ARG A 65 13.15 -9.41 -9.21
CA ARG A 65 13.69 -10.65 -8.64
C ARG A 65 14.13 -10.47 -7.17
N ASP A 66 14.47 -9.24 -6.79
CA ASP A 66 14.86 -8.86 -5.45
C ASP A 66 13.76 -8.02 -4.78
N PRO A 67 13.09 -8.54 -3.74
CA PRO A 67 12.06 -7.80 -3.00
C PRO A 67 12.58 -6.48 -2.41
N ARG A 68 13.88 -6.42 -2.06
CA ARG A 68 14.50 -5.21 -1.50
C ARG A 68 14.48 -4.05 -2.49
N ALA A 69 14.58 -4.35 -3.79
CA ALA A 69 14.51 -3.33 -4.84
C ALA A 69 13.14 -2.66 -4.86
N MET A 70 12.06 -3.43 -4.69
CA MET A 70 10.70 -2.88 -4.64
C MET A 70 10.48 -2.02 -3.40
N THR A 71 10.90 -2.52 -2.23
CA THR A 71 10.81 -1.76 -0.97
C THR A 71 11.57 -0.44 -1.09
N ALA A 72 12.83 -0.49 -1.53
CA ALA A 72 13.65 0.70 -1.71
C ALA A 72 13.04 1.71 -2.71
N PHE A 73 12.47 1.22 -3.81
CA PHE A 73 11.81 2.07 -4.78
C PHE A 73 10.62 2.82 -4.16
N PHE A 74 9.70 2.11 -3.50
CA PHE A 74 8.54 2.74 -2.88
C PHE A 74 8.91 3.66 -1.71
N GLU A 75 9.93 3.32 -0.92
CA GLU A 75 10.45 4.20 0.13
C GLU A 75 11.04 5.49 -0.43
N ILE A 76 11.74 5.43 -1.56
CA ILE A 76 12.31 6.61 -2.22
C ILE A 76 11.20 7.52 -2.71
N ILE A 77 10.24 7.03 -3.47
CA ILE A 77 9.18 7.87 -4.04
C ILE A 77 8.22 8.44 -2.97
N ASN A 78 8.14 7.80 -1.79
CA ASN A 78 7.42 8.34 -0.63
C ASN A 78 8.27 9.26 0.26
N GLY A 79 9.54 9.47 -0.09
CA GLY A 79 10.44 10.35 0.65
C GLY A 79 11.01 9.77 1.95
N ASN A 80 10.78 8.49 2.23
CA ASN A 80 11.30 7.80 3.42
C ASN A 80 12.79 7.45 3.27
N ARG A 81 13.28 7.36 2.03
CA ARG A 81 14.67 7.06 1.70
C ARG A 81 15.18 8.01 0.62
N LYS A 82 16.45 8.41 0.70
CA LYS A 82 17.10 9.22 -0.34
C LYS A 82 17.52 8.32 -1.50
N ALA A 83 17.27 8.79 -2.73
CA ALA A 83 17.84 8.19 -3.93
C ALA A 83 19.35 8.46 -4.00
N GLN A 84 20.15 7.51 -4.52
CA GLN A 84 21.56 7.72 -4.81
C GLN A 84 21.78 8.41 -6.16
N GLY A 85 20.78 8.47 -7.01
CA GLY A 85 20.83 9.20 -8.28
C GLY A 85 19.45 9.26 -8.92
N GLY A 86 19.30 10.24 -9.83
CA GLY A 86 18.04 10.54 -10.48
C GLY A 86 17.10 11.36 -9.62
N ASP A 87 15.98 11.73 -10.22
CA ASP A 87 14.95 12.55 -9.59
C ASP A 87 13.56 11.94 -9.81
N TYR A 88 12.65 12.30 -8.94
CA TYR A 88 11.23 12.00 -9.12
C TYR A 88 10.38 13.22 -8.73
N LYS A 89 9.25 13.37 -9.38
CA LYS A 89 8.34 14.48 -9.14
C LYS A 89 6.91 14.01 -9.12
N TRP A 90 6.24 14.25 -8.01
CA TRP A 90 4.79 14.09 -7.89
C TRP A 90 4.06 15.30 -8.48
N GLY A 91 2.88 15.06 -9.04
CA GLY A 91 1.98 16.15 -9.44
C GLY A 91 1.58 17.01 -8.24
N VAL A 92 1.38 18.31 -8.48
CA VAL A 92 1.13 19.30 -7.42
C VAL A 92 -0.12 18.99 -6.57
N THR A 93 -1.08 18.29 -7.16
CA THR A 93 -2.37 17.99 -6.50
C THR A 93 -2.47 16.56 -5.99
N ILE A 94 -1.35 15.83 -5.96
CA ILE A 94 -1.34 14.41 -5.62
C ILE A 94 -1.11 14.23 -4.12
N THR A 95 -2.00 13.46 -3.50
CA THR A 95 -1.82 12.92 -2.15
C THR A 95 -1.47 11.44 -2.28
N THR A 96 -0.37 11.02 -1.66
CA THR A 96 0.11 9.65 -1.73
C THR A 96 -0.32 8.86 -0.49
N ALA A 97 -0.68 7.59 -0.68
CA ALA A 97 -0.83 6.63 0.40
C ALA A 97 0.13 5.45 0.14
N TYR A 98 0.82 5.03 1.18
CA TYR A 98 1.78 3.94 1.10
C TYR A 98 1.44 2.83 2.09
N LEU A 99 1.24 1.63 1.58
CA LEU A 99 1.11 0.43 2.38
C LEU A 99 2.45 -0.33 2.35
N PRO A 100 3.25 -0.29 3.42
CA PRO A 100 4.53 -0.99 3.46
C PRO A 100 4.34 -2.51 3.53
N LEU A 101 5.38 -3.25 3.15
CA LEU A 101 5.38 -4.72 3.23
C LEU A 101 5.42 -5.19 4.69
N ASP A 102 6.18 -4.48 5.54
CA ASP A 102 6.22 -4.69 6.99
C ASP A 102 5.37 -3.62 7.69
N ASN A 103 4.31 -4.07 8.31
CA ASN A 103 3.34 -3.23 9.02
C ASN A 103 3.53 -3.27 10.54
N THR A 104 4.53 -3.97 11.07
CA THR A 104 4.76 -4.17 12.51
C THR A 104 4.78 -2.86 13.28
N ARG A 105 5.39 -1.82 12.72
CA ARG A 105 5.47 -0.48 13.32
C ARG A 105 4.12 0.17 13.64
N PHE A 106 3.04 -0.25 12.96
CA PHE A 106 1.71 0.29 13.24
C PHE A 106 1.01 -0.38 14.42
N PHE A 107 1.57 -1.50 14.90
CA PHE A 107 1.00 -2.34 15.96
C PHE A 107 1.91 -2.43 17.19
N GLU A 108 2.78 -1.45 17.39
CA GLU A 108 3.68 -1.38 18.56
C GLU A 108 2.98 -0.93 19.84
N SER A 109 1.72 -0.49 19.75
CA SER A 109 0.92 -0.08 20.90
C SER A 109 0.08 -1.24 21.46
N ASP A 110 -0.12 -1.27 22.79
CA ASP A 110 -0.99 -2.25 23.46
C ASP A 110 -2.50 -1.96 23.29
N LEU A 111 -2.86 -1.16 22.29
CA LEU A 111 -4.25 -0.83 21.99
C LEU A 111 -4.98 -2.02 21.38
N ASN A 112 -6.24 -2.20 21.77
CA ASN A 112 -7.10 -3.12 21.04
C ASN A 112 -7.42 -2.57 19.64
N LEU A 113 -7.90 -3.44 18.73
CA LEU A 113 -8.14 -3.09 17.32
C LEU A 113 -9.13 -1.92 17.15
N VAL A 114 -10.14 -1.83 18.01
CA VAL A 114 -11.16 -0.76 17.95
C VAL A 114 -10.55 0.58 18.31
N ASP A 115 -9.81 0.64 19.40
CA ASP A 115 -9.13 1.85 19.85
C ASP A 115 -8.04 2.27 18.87
N TRP A 116 -7.34 1.30 18.28
CA TRP A 116 -6.35 1.55 17.25
C TRP A 116 -6.99 2.18 15.98
N LEU A 117 -8.09 1.63 15.48
CA LEU A 117 -8.81 2.16 14.32
C LEU A 117 -9.39 3.56 14.60
N SER A 118 -9.85 3.80 15.82
CA SER A 118 -10.44 5.09 16.21
C SER A 118 -9.47 6.27 16.12
N GLN A 119 -8.16 6.03 16.10
CA GLN A 119 -7.15 7.08 15.93
C GLN A 119 -7.11 7.66 14.50
N PHE A 120 -7.58 6.92 13.51
CA PHE A 120 -7.47 7.28 12.09
C PHE A 120 -8.76 7.78 11.46
N GLY A 121 -9.85 7.84 12.21
CA GLY A 121 -11.14 8.26 11.67
C GLY A 121 -11.95 9.12 12.65
N GLU A 122 -12.78 9.99 12.11
CA GLU A 122 -13.80 10.73 12.87
C GLU A 122 -14.98 9.83 13.28
N GLY A 123 -14.86 8.52 13.06
CA GLY A 123 -15.89 7.53 13.40
C GLY A 123 -16.03 7.35 14.91
N ASN A 124 -17.26 7.33 15.38
CA ASN A 124 -17.55 6.89 16.74
C ASN A 124 -17.24 5.39 16.90
N GLU A 125 -17.15 4.89 18.14
CA GLU A 125 -16.83 3.50 18.49
C GLU A 125 -17.69 2.47 17.70
N VAL A 126 -18.93 2.82 17.37
CA VAL A 126 -19.85 1.96 16.61
C VAL A 126 -19.34 1.73 15.18
N THR A 127 -18.83 2.77 14.52
CA THR A 127 -18.29 2.68 13.16
C THR A 127 -17.01 1.86 13.13
N SER A 128 -16.13 2.05 14.10
CA SER A 128 -14.87 1.29 14.22
C SER A 128 -15.13 -0.20 14.51
N ARG A 129 -16.12 -0.53 15.35
CA ARG A 129 -16.54 -1.91 15.59
C ARG A 129 -17.15 -2.56 14.36
N ALA A 130 -18.03 -1.87 13.64
CA ALA A 130 -18.64 -2.39 12.42
C ALA A 130 -17.59 -2.71 11.36
N SER A 131 -16.60 -1.85 11.19
CA SER A 131 -15.48 -2.06 10.26
C SER A 131 -14.62 -3.26 10.67
N SER A 132 -14.32 -3.43 11.96
CA SER A 132 -13.54 -4.58 12.46
C SER A 132 -14.30 -5.89 12.38
N GLU A 133 -15.60 -5.91 12.65
CA GLU A 133 -16.44 -7.10 12.53
C GLU A 133 -16.59 -7.55 11.08
N GLU A 134 -16.68 -6.64 10.13
CA GLU A 134 -16.68 -6.98 8.69
C GLU A 134 -15.36 -7.60 8.22
N CYS A 135 -14.25 -7.16 8.75
CA CYS A 135 -12.94 -7.73 8.45
C CYS A 135 -12.69 -9.09 9.16
N CYS A 136 -13.13 -9.22 10.42
CA CYS A 136 -12.82 -10.38 11.26
C CYS A 136 -13.87 -11.51 11.22
N SER A 137 -15.00 -11.35 10.56
CA SER A 137 -16.09 -12.36 10.57
C SER A 137 -15.79 -13.66 9.80
N ARG A 138 -14.52 -13.98 9.50
CA ARG A 138 -14.12 -15.20 8.79
C ARG A 138 -13.44 -16.29 9.62
N GLU A 139 -13.32 -16.13 10.92
CA GLU A 139 -12.62 -17.14 11.73
C GLU A 139 -13.43 -17.70 12.91
N LYS A 140 -14.70 -18.05 12.70
CA LYS A 140 -15.37 -18.98 13.59
C LYS A 140 -16.48 -19.73 12.86
N ARG A 141 -16.12 -20.84 12.19
CA ARG A 141 -16.88 -22.13 12.23
C ARG A 141 -16.09 -23.24 11.57
#